data_e480316ddbcd20e97b1011ffb623a601
#
_entry.id   e480316ddbcd20e97b1011ffb623a601
#
_cell.length_a   1.000
_cell.length_b   1.000
_cell.length_c   1.000
_cell.angle_alpha   90.00
_cell.angle_beta   90.00
_cell.angle_gamma   90.00
#
_symmetry.space_group_name_H-M   'P 1'
#
loop_
_entity.id
_entity.type
_entity.pdbx_description
1 polymer ?
#
loop_
_entity_poly.entity_id
_entity_poly.type
_entity_poly.pdbx_seq_one_letter_code
_entity_poly.pdbx_strand_id
1 'polypeptide(L)'
;TTLAKQLALYVVIYSPLQMASDFIENYYKISAFNFIKDVPVSWDSTVVINGEIGEFITIARKDKESKDWYLGSITNQNDRIFKINLSFLDKGEYKATIYKDGESSDWAKNPNEYVVENKFFSRDSTHLIDLARGGGQAIKFEYITDRNTSYNQLNQY
;
A
#
# COMPACT_ATOMS: atom_id res chain seq x y z
N THR A 1 -5.09 0.69 16.04
CA THR A 1 -4.57 0.66 14.67
C THR A 1 -5.67 0.95 13.67
N THR A 2 -5.37 1.68 12.59
CA THR A 2 -6.33 1.95 11.52
C THR A 2 -6.42 0.79 10.53
N LEU A 3 -7.47 0.78 9.69
CA LEU A 3 -7.62 -0.20 8.61
C LEU A 3 -6.48 -0.10 7.59
N ALA A 4 -6.08 1.12 7.22
CA ALA A 4 -4.97 1.33 6.28
C ALA A 4 -3.65 0.77 6.84
N LYS A 5 -3.40 0.89 8.15
CA LYS A 5 -2.26 0.24 8.79
C LYS A 5 -2.35 -1.29 8.74
N GLN A 6 -3.55 -1.87 8.92
CA GLN A 6 -3.73 -3.32 8.81
C GLN A 6 -3.34 -3.82 7.41
N LEU A 7 -3.71 -3.10 6.35
CA LEU A 7 -3.28 -3.42 4.99
C LEU A 7 -1.76 -3.29 4.84
N ALA A 8 -1.17 -2.21 5.34
CA ALA A 8 0.28 -1.99 5.25
C ALA A 8 1.10 -3.08 5.95
N LEU A 9 0.56 -3.69 7.02
CA LEU A 9 1.22 -4.78 7.74
C LEU A 9 1.45 -6.02 6.86
N TYR A 10 0.62 -6.29 5.85
CA TYR A 10 0.83 -7.38 4.88
C TYR A 10 2.13 -7.21 4.08
N VAL A 11 2.62 -5.98 3.94
CA VAL A 11 3.91 -5.70 3.30
C VAL A 11 5.03 -5.59 4.32
N VAL A 12 4.79 -4.92 5.45
CA VAL A 12 5.82 -4.65 6.47
C VAL A 12 6.27 -5.93 7.15
N ILE A 13 5.32 -6.79 7.54
CA ILE A 13 5.64 -8.05 8.21
C ILE A 13 5.86 -9.13 7.15
N TYR A 14 7.11 -9.62 7.07
CA TYR A 14 7.40 -10.77 6.22
C TYR A 14 6.81 -12.04 6.82
N SER A 15 5.93 -12.68 6.06
CA SER A 15 5.42 -14.01 6.37
C SER A 15 5.06 -14.75 5.09
N PRO A 16 5.46 -16.02 4.93
CA PRO A 16 5.05 -16.84 3.78
C PRO A 16 3.57 -17.26 3.86
N LEU A 17 2.94 -17.06 5.03
CA LEU A 17 1.52 -17.28 5.25
C LEU A 17 0.92 -16.02 5.88
N GLN A 18 0.03 -15.37 5.15
CA GLN A 18 -0.74 -14.23 5.63
C GLN A 18 -2.16 -14.70 5.96
N MET A 19 -2.70 -14.22 7.08
CA MET A 19 -4.03 -14.58 7.53
C MET A 19 -4.89 -13.34 7.71
N ALA A 20 -6.11 -13.41 7.19
CA ALA A 20 -7.17 -12.46 7.49
C ALA A 20 -8.08 -13.07 8.56
N SER A 21 -8.36 -12.33 9.63
CA SER A 21 -8.94 -12.85 10.87
C SER A 21 -10.42 -12.50 11.07
N ASP A 22 -11.18 -12.32 9.98
CA ASP A 22 -12.62 -12.04 10.04
C ASP A 22 -13.39 -12.99 9.13
N PHE A 23 -14.72 -13.00 9.23
CA PHE A 23 -15.59 -13.74 8.32
C PHE A 23 -15.53 -13.17 6.91
N ILE A 24 -15.51 -14.04 5.92
CA ILE A 24 -15.37 -13.68 4.50
C ILE A 24 -16.45 -12.68 4.03
N GLU A 25 -17.66 -12.77 4.60
CA GLU A 25 -18.78 -11.90 4.26
C GLU A 25 -18.53 -10.43 4.63
N ASN A 26 -17.68 -10.18 5.64
CA ASN A 26 -17.29 -8.83 6.04
C ASN A 26 -16.31 -8.22 5.05
N TYR A 27 -15.41 -9.03 4.49
CA TYR A 27 -14.43 -8.56 3.51
C TYR A 27 -15.04 -8.16 2.17
N TYR A 28 -16.06 -8.87 1.69
CA TYR A 28 -16.68 -8.56 0.39
C TYR A 28 -17.34 -7.18 0.34
N LYS A 29 -17.62 -6.58 1.48
CA LYS A 29 -18.28 -5.26 1.58
C LYS A 29 -17.32 -4.08 1.50
N ILE A 30 -16.00 -4.31 1.55
CA ILE A 30 -14.99 -3.27 1.62
C ILE A 30 -14.01 -3.37 0.45
N SER A 31 -13.76 -2.25 -0.22
CA SER A 31 -12.80 -2.19 -1.34
C SER A 31 -11.36 -2.48 -0.91
N ALA A 32 -11.02 -2.24 0.35
CA ALA A 32 -9.73 -2.58 0.96
C ALA A 32 -9.37 -4.07 0.83
N PHE A 33 -10.38 -4.96 0.73
CA PHE A 33 -10.15 -6.38 0.54
C PHE A 33 -9.42 -6.71 -0.78
N ASN A 34 -9.53 -5.87 -1.79
CA ASN A 34 -8.79 -6.05 -3.03
C ASN A 34 -7.28 -6.06 -2.79
N PHE A 35 -6.78 -5.21 -1.88
CA PHE A 35 -5.37 -5.23 -1.52
C PHE A 35 -4.94 -6.57 -0.92
N ILE A 36 -5.74 -7.12 -0.01
CA ILE A 36 -5.46 -8.42 0.65
C ILE A 36 -5.44 -9.57 -0.36
N LYS A 37 -6.31 -9.55 -1.38
CA LYS A 37 -6.32 -10.55 -2.45
C LYS A 37 -5.12 -10.46 -3.38
N ASP A 38 -4.62 -9.23 -3.58
CA ASP A 38 -3.58 -8.94 -4.56
C ASP A 38 -2.17 -9.05 -3.99
N VAL A 39 -1.99 -8.76 -2.68
CA VAL A 39 -0.66 -8.73 -2.06
C VAL A 39 -0.05 -10.14 -2.04
N PRO A 40 1.16 -10.32 -2.65
CA PRO A 40 1.83 -11.61 -2.65
C PRO A 40 2.46 -11.92 -1.29
N VAL A 41 2.83 -13.17 -1.09
CA VAL A 41 3.57 -13.65 0.09
C VAL A 41 5.03 -13.98 -0.23
N SER A 42 5.40 -13.99 -1.52
CA SER A 42 6.75 -14.28 -2.00
C SER A 42 7.34 -13.06 -2.71
N TRP A 43 8.51 -12.64 -2.26
CA TRP A 43 9.14 -11.40 -2.68
C TRP A 43 10.47 -11.65 -3.37
N ASP A 44 10.74 -10.93 -4.46
CA ASP A 44 12.03 -10.91 -5.14
C ASP A 44 13.04 -10.04 -4.39
N SER A 45 12.61 -8.86 -3.99
CA SER A 45 13.47 -7.90 -3.28
C SER A 45 12.70 -7.07 -2.26
N THR A 46 13.44 -6.56 -1.28
CA THR A 46 12.92 -5.72 -0.20
C THR A 46 13.82 -4.50 -0.03
N VAL A 47 13.21 -3.33 0.02
CA VAL A 47 13.89 -2.05 0.25
C VAL A 47 13.27 -1.38 1.47
N VAL A 48 14.08 -1.11 2.48
CA VAL A 48 13.68 -0.24 3.59
C VAL A 48 13.96 1.20 3.17
N ILE A 49 12.91 1.99 3.04
CA ILE A 49 13.00 3.38 2.55
C ILE A 49 13.40 4.31 3.69
N ASN A 50 12.72 4.20 4.80
CA ASN A 50 13.02 4.92 6.04
C ASN A 50 12.41 4.18 7.23
N GLY A 51 12.82 4.54 8.43
CA GLY A 51 12.25 4.02 9.67
C GLY A 51 13.05 4.41 10.89
N GLU A 52 12.37 4.36 12.02
CA GLU A 52 12.93 4.55 13.35
C GLU A 52 12.32 3.50 14.29
N ILE A 53 13.16 2.80 15.03
CA ILE A 53 12.75 1.69 15.89
C ILE A 53 11.73 2.16 16.93
N GLY A 54 10.58 1.49 16.98
CA GLY A 54 9.48 1.82 17.88
C GLY A 54 8.60 2.98 17.42
N GLU A 55 8.97 3.68 16.36
CA GLU A 55 8.29 4.88 15.87
C GLU A 55 7.51 4.63 14.57
N PHE A 56 8.21 4.34 13.49
CA PHE A 56 7.61 4.13 12.17
C PHE A 56 8.54 3.34 11.25
N ILE A 57 7.98 2.82 10.16
CA ILE A 57 8.75 2.17 9.10
C ILE A 57 8.01 2.25 7.77
N THR A 58 8.79 2.43 6.68
CA THR A 58 8.31 2.32 5.31
C THR A 58 9.16 1.31 4.55
N ILE A 59 8.51 0.28 4.04
CA ILE A 59 9.15 -0.81 3.29
C ILE A 59 8.47 -0.94 1.92
N ALA A 60 9.27 -1.10 0.88
CA ALA A 60 8.82 -1.51 -0.44
C ALA A 60 9.32 -2.92 -0.76
N ARG A 61 8.46 -3.75 -1.37
CA ARG A 61 8.77 -5.11 -1.78
C ARG A 61 8.36 -5.35 -3.23
N LYS A 62 9.22 -6.01 -3.98
CA LYS A 62 8.95 -6.42 -5.35
C LYS A 62 8.33 -7.81 -5.35
N ASP A 63 7.26 -7.97 -6.10
CA ASP A 63 6.69 -9.29 -6.36
C ASP A 63 7.68 -10.18 -7.10
N LYS A 64 7.72 -11.46 -6.71
CA LYS A 64 8.60 -12.44 -7.32
C LYS A 64 8.14 -12.86 -8.73
N GLU A 65 6.85 -12.81 -8.99
CA GLU A 65 6.23 -13.35 -10.21
C GLU A 65 5.89 -12.27 -11.24
N SER A 66 6.00 -10.99 -10.87
CA SER A 66 5.69 -9.86 -11.73
C SER A 66 6.71 -8.72 -11.62
N LYS A 67 6.42 -7.60 -12.28
CA LYS A 67 7.16 -6.34 -12.11
C LYS A 67 6.51 -5.41 -11.10
N ASP A 68 5.47 -5.88 -10.43
CA ASP A 68 4.72 -5.07 -9.48
C ASP A 68 5.50 -4.87 -8.18
N TRP A 69 5.25 -3.74 -7.56
CA TRP A 69 5.81 -3.39 -6.26
C TRP A 69 4.69 -3.11 -5.26
N TYR A 70 4.97 -3.40 -4.02
CA TYR A 70 4.07 -3.14 -2.90
C TYR A 70 4.81 -2.34 -1.84
N LEU A 71 4.15 -1.31 -1.31
CA LEU A 71 4.70 -0.48 -0.25
C LEU A 71 3.78 -0.52 0.95
N GLY A 72 4.36 -0.70 2.12
CA GLY A 72 3.70 -0.53 3.41
C GLY A 72 4.42 0.51 4.25
N SER A 73 3.68 1.48 4.76
CA SER A 73 4.16 2.47 5.71
C SER A 73 3.27 2.46 6.94
N ILE A 74 3.86 2.39 8.13
CA ILE A 74 3.14 2.34 9.41
C ILE A 74 3.78 3.27 10.42
N THR A 75 2.97 3.81 11.33
CA THR A 75 3.44 4.63 12.46
C THR A 75 2.91 4.12 13.80
N ASN A 76 3.52 4.57 14.88
CA ASN A 76 3.05 4.36 16.26
C ASN A 76 1.84 5.27 16.60
N GLN A 77 1.68 5.71 17.85
CA GLN A 77 0.59 6.58 18.29
C GLN A 77 0.71 8.04 17.78
N ASN A 78 1.80 8.40 17.11
CA ASN A 78 2.01 9.73 16.55
C ASN A 78 1.65 9.74 15.06
N ASP A 79 1.00 10.80 14.59
CA ASP A 79 0.81 11.08 13.18
C ASP A 79 2.14 11.49 12.53
N ARG A 80 2.27 11.24 11.23
CA ARG A 80 3.50 11.54 10.48
C ARG A 80 3.22 11.90 9.04
N ILE A 81 3.92 12.94 8.57
CA ILE A 81 3.91 13.33 7.16
C ILE A 81 5.34 13.46 6.68
N PHE A 82 5.67 12.74 5.61
CA PHE A 82 6.99 12.83 4.98
C PHE A 82 6.94 12.44 3.50
N LYS A 83 7.92 12.92 2.74
CA LYS A 83 8.06 12.61 1.32
C LYS A 83 9.08 11.50 1.11
N ILE A 84 8.77 10.58 0.21
CA ILE A 84 9.66 9.51 -0.22
C ILE A 84 9.97 9.62 -1.72
N ASN A 85 11.14 9.15 -2.12
CA ASN A 85 11.50 8.94 -3.51
C ASN A 85 11.10 7.53 -3.94
N LEU A 86 10.58 7.40 -5.16
CA LEU A 86 10.18 6.11 -5.72
C LEU A 86 11.28 5.45 -6.55
N SER A 87 12.55 5.78 -6.28
CA SER A 87 13.73 5.27 -7.00
C SER A 87 13.93 3.75 -6.90
N PHE A 88 13.23 3.08 -6.01
CA PHE A 88 13.20 1.62 -5.93
C PHE A 88 12.43 0.96 -7.08
N LEU A 89 11.50 1.69 -7.73
CA LEU A 89 10.78 1.20 -8.90
C LEU A 89 11.72 0.92 -10.08
N ASP A 90 11.42 -0.08 -10.87
CA ASP A 90 12.11 -0.32 -12.12
C ASP A 90 11.80 0.79 -13.14
N LYS A 91 12.53 0.82 -14.25
CA LYS A 91 12.24 1.74 -15.36
C LYS A 91 10.88 1.42 -15.98
N GLY A 92 10.06 2.42 -16.17
CA GLY A 92 8.71 2.33 -16.74
C GLY A 92 7.70 3.13 -15.95
N GLU A 93 6.45 2.96 -16.31
CA GLU A 93 5.32 3.61 -15.67
C GLU A 93 4.54 2.60 -14.82
N TYR A 94 4.01 3.08 -13.72
CA TYR A 94 3.23 2.29 -12.77
C TYR A 94 1.90 2.98 -12.48
N LYS A 95 0.82 2.21 -12.49
CA LYS A 95 -0.45 2.59 -11.89
C LYS A 95 -0.40 2.22 -10.42
N ALA A 96 -0.50 3.20 -9.55
CA ALA A 96 -0.54 2.98 -8.12
C ALA A 96 -1.98 3.03 -7.60
N THR A 97 -2.39 1.99 -6.88
CA THR A 97 -3.59 2.00 -6.05
C THR A 97 -3.14 2.19 -4.61
N ILE A 98 -3.55 3.31 -4.02
CA ILE A 98 -3.11 3.79 -2.70
C ILE A 98 -4.27 3.63 -1.73
N TYR A 99 -4.06 2.88 -0.67
CA TYR A 99 -4.97 2.73 0.47
C TYR A 99 -4.35 3.47 1.65
N LYS A 100 -4.96 4.57 2.06
CA LYS A 100 -4.44 5.45 3.12
C LYS A 100 -5.50 5.79 4.15
N ASP A 101 -5.05 6.28 5.28
CA ASP A 101 -5.93 6.83 6.30
C ASP A 101 -6.80 7.96 5.73
N GLY A 102 -8.05 8.05 6.13
CA GLY A 102 -8.93 9.16 5.83
C GLY A 102 -8.61 10.39 6.69
N GLU A 103 -9.24 11.51 6.38
CA GLU A 103 -8.96 12.81 7.01
C GLU A 103 -9.22 12.80 8.54
N SER A 104 -10.22 12.05 8.99
CA SER A 104 -10.55 11.92 10.41
C SER A 104 -10.15 10.59 11.03
N SER A 105 -9.28 9.82 10.34
CA SER A 105 -8.79 8.54 10.85
C SER A 105 -7.99 8.71 12.14
N ASP A 106 -8.28 7.86 13.11
CA ASP A 106 -7.58 7.78 14.40
C ASP A 106 -7.76 6.36 14.95
N TRP A 107 -6.69 5.76 15.45
CA TRP A 107 -6.72 4.38 15.91
C TRP A 107 -7.74 4.10 17.04
N ALA A 108 -8.11 5.11 17.81
CA ALA A 108 -9.03 4.97 18.95
C ALA A 108 -10.45 5.42 18.63
N LYS A 109 -10.60 6.48 17.82
CA LYS A 109 -11.89 7.14 17.58
C LYS A 109 -12.54 6.74 16.26
N ASN A 110 -11.74 6.62 15.20
CA ASN A 110 -12.24 6.32 13.85
C ASN A 110 -11.26 5.43 13.08
N PRO A 111 -11.06 4.15 13.48
CA PRO A 111 -10.05 3.28 12.91
C PRO A 111 -10.38 2.75 11.52
N ASN A 112 -11.65 2.78 11.11
CA ASN A 112 -12.10 2.13 9.88
C ASN A 112 -12.21 3.07 8.68
N GLU A 113 -12.01 4.37 8.88
CA GLU A 113 -12.01 5.32 7.78
C GLU A 113 -10.73 5.18 6.95
N TYR A 114 -10.90 5.07 5.65
CA TYR A 114 -9.80 5.01 4.70
C TYR A 114 -10.23 5.58 3.36
N VAL A 115 -9.25 5.97 2.56
CA VAL A 115 -9.44 6.47 1.20
C VAL A 115 -8.65 5.61 0.22
N VAL A 116 -9.22 5.35 -0.95
CA VAL A 116 -8.54 4.69 -2.07
C VAL A 116 -8.32 5.69 -3.18
N GLU A 117 -7.07 5.89 -3.58
CA GLU A 117 -6.67 6.78 -4.68
C GLU A 117 -5.92 6.00 -5.75
N ASN A 118 -6.08 6.42 -7.01
CA ASN A 118 -5.27 5.91 -8.11
C ASN A 118 -4.39 7.04 -8.66
N LYS A 119 -3.10 6.77 -8.82
CA LYS A 119 -2.11 7.71 -9.37
C LYS A 119 -1.15 6.99 -10.31
N PHE A 120 -0.51 7.75 -11.19
CA PHE A 120 0.55 7.23 -12.04
C PHE A 120 1.91 7.73 -11.55
N PHE A 121 2.88 6.83 -11.53
CA PHE A 121 4.24 7.13 -11.06
C PHE A 121 5.29 6.48 -11.96
N SER A 122 6.46 7.07 -11.92
CA SER A 122 7.71 6.48 -12.43
C SER A 122 8.75 6.46 -11.30
N ARG A 123 9.89 5.85 -11.56
CA ARG A 123 10.99 5.80 -10.59
C ARG A 123 11.54 7.18 -10.18
N ASP A 124 11.32 8.21 -11.03
CA ASP A 124 11.78 9.58 -10.78
C ASP A 124 10.76 10.42 -10.01
N SER A 125 9.61 9.82 -9.70
CA SER A 125 8.54 10.45 -8.95
C SER A 125 8.83 10.48 -7.44
N THR A 126 8.15 11.39 -6.76
CA THR A 126 8.09 11.43 -5.29
C THR A 126 6.65 11.24 -4.83
N HIS A 127 6.47 10.68 -3.65
CA HIS A 127 5.16 10.49 -3.05
C HIS A 127 5.15 11.00 -1.60
N LEU A 128 4.03 11.64 -1.21
CA LEU A 128 3.78 12.08 0.14
C LEU A 128 3.11 10.94 0.92
N ILE A 129 3.77 10.49 1.97
CA ILE A 129 3.21 9.58 2.97
C ILE A 129 2.57 10.43 4.06
N ASP A 130 1.30 10.21 4.31
CA ASP A 130 0.51 10.86 5.35
C ASP A 130 -0.15 9.77 6.19
N LEU A 131 0.24 9.67 7.45
CA LEU A 131 -0.15 8.63 8.38
C LEU A 131 -0.87 9.27 9.57
N ALA A 132 -2.10 8.88 9.80
CA ALA A 132 -2.84 9.25 11.01
C ALA A 132 -2.20 8.61 12.25
N ARG A 133 -2.63 9.00 13.42
CA ARG A 133 -2.22 8.39 14.70
C ARG A 133 -2.54 6.90 14.71
N GLY A 134 -1.52 6.07 14.92
CA GLY A 134 -1.66 4.60 14.84
C GLY A 134 -2.01 4.10 13.45
N GLY A 135 -1.75 4.92 12.45
CA GLY A 135 -2.15 4.75 11.07
C GLY A 135 -1.13 4.10 10.17
N GLY A 136 -1.49 4.04 8.89
CA GLY A 136 -0.66 3.45 7.84
C GLY A 136 -1.10 3.81 6.44
N GLN A 137 -0.27 3.39 5.49
CA GLN A 137 -0.56 3.51 4.07
C GLN A 137 -0.03 2.27 3.35
N ALA A 138 -0.89 1.66 2.54
CA ALA A 138 -0.55 0.54 1.68
C ALA A 138 -0.68 0.95 0.21
N ILE A 139 0.30 0.60 -0.61
CA ILE A 139 0.29 0.94 -2.05
C ILE A 139 0.64 -0.31 -2.86
N LYS A 140 -0.17 -0.59 -3.89
CA LYS A 140 0.18 -1.49 -4.98
C LYS A 140 0.62 -0.65 -6.17
N PHE A 141 1.83 -0.86 -6.67
CA PHE A 141 2.33 -0.31 -7.92
C PHE A 141 2.28 -1.39 -8.99
N GLU A 142 1.31 -1.30 -9.88
CA GLU A 142 1.13 -2.21 -11.00
C GLU A 142 1.90 -1.70 -12.21
N TYR A 143 2.83 -2.51 -12.74
CA TYR A 143 3.63 -2.14 -13.90
C TYR A 143 2.76 -2.07 -15.15
N ILE A 144 2.81 -0.92 -15.86
CA ILE A 144 2.04 -0.71 -17.08
C ILE A 144 2.77 -1.36 -18.25
N THR A 145 2.11 -2.35 -18.86
CA THR A 145 2.51 -2.95 -20.13
C THR A 145 1.57 -2.50 -21.24
N ASP A 146 1.98 -2.57 -22.49
CA ASP A 146 1.13 -2.23 -23.65
C ASP A 146 -0.21 -3.01 -23.64
N ARG A 147 -0.24 -4.19 -23.04
CA ARG A 147 -1.47 -5.00 -22.88
C ARG A 147 -2.46 -4.37 -21.87
N ASN A 148 -1.95 -3.77 -20.79
CA ASN A 148 -2.79 -3.17 -19.75
C ASN A 148 -3.36 -1.81 -20.18
N THR A 149 -2.69 -1.11 -21.09
CA THR A 149 -3.17 0.18 -21.64
C THR A 149 -4.46 0.00 -22.45
N SER A 150 -4.58 -1.07 -23.20
CA SER A 150 -5.76 -1.39 -24.03
C SER A 150 -7.00 -1.72 -23.20
N TYR A 151 -6.84 -2.32 -22.02
CA TYR A 151 -7.95 -2.68 -21.12
C TYR A 151 -8.55 -1.47 -20.40
N ASN A 152 -7.74 -0.45 -20.11
CA ASN A 152 -8.19 0.76 -19.42
C ASN A 152 -8.89 1.76 -20.34
N GLN A 153 -8.67 1.69 -21.66
CA GLN A 153 -9.40 2.52 -22.65
C GLN A 153 -10.80 1.99 -22.95
N LEU A 154 -11.06 0.70 -22.75
CA LEU A 154 -12.37 0.09 -23.02
C LEU A 154 -13.39 0.27 -21.88
N ASN A 155 -12.97 0.67 -20.69
CA ASN A 155 -13.83 0.84 -19.52
C ASN A 155 -14.13 2.32 -19.17
N GLN A 156 -13.90 3.25 -20.08
CA GLN A 156 -14.24 4.68 -19.92
C GLN A 156 -15.49 5.11 -20.70
N TYR A 157 -16.37 4.16 -21.05
CA TYR A 157 -17.69 4.48 -21.67
C TYR A 157 -18.83 3.90 -20.86
#